data_71c8a43372eea0fec04e468e35106cbe
#
_entry.id   71c8a43372eea0fec04e468e35106cbe
#
_cell.length_a   1.000
_cell.length_b   1.000
_cell.length_c   1.000
_cell.angle_alpha   90.00
_cell.angle_beta   90.00
_cell.angle_gamma   90.00
#
_symmetry.space_group_name_H-M   'P 1'
#
loop_
_entity.id
_entity.type
_entity.pdbx_description
1 polymer ?
#
loop_
_entity_poly.entity_id
_entity_poly.type
_entity_poly.pdbx_seq_one_letter_code
_entity_poly.pdbx_strand_id
1 'polypeptide(L)'
;MLFRSFFFQAEDGIRDDRVTGVQTCALPIFERVLIHVGSFKAQTFEELYQGIKKLPFENYLSVECQFPIAKAKSLKSKLFSIPDIQSVSKKAVVDRLRQAYPNIKKFEEKGEVYPIHIFLMKDDVEVTIDTTGPALHKRGYRERSGTAPLRETIAACMVMLTPWKKDRILLDPMCGSGTILIEAAMIGANIQPGVNRNFIGEKFHFLPKEDWMRARQDAIEGENMDVEMALYGSDIDEQVIELAKENAALAGVEEYITFSVQDMSEVRRPEEYGFLITNPPYGERIGEKEELEKTYCDLGKTISTLKNWSAFLITNYENTEKCIGKKATKKRKLYNGMLKTVYYQFPGPKPPKKTKLDFVHIR
;
A
#
# COMPACT_ATOMS: atom_id res chain seq x y z
N MET A 1 -17.85 -13.06 10.66
CA MET A 1 -16.40 -13.11 10.96
C MET A 1 -15.87 -11.69 10.85
N LEU A 2 -15.29 -11.11 11.90
CA LEU A 2 -14.80 -9.74 11.88
C LEU A 2 -13.36 -9.74 11.37
N PHE A 3 -13.14 -9.17 10.19
CA PHE A 3 -11.81 -8.90 9.67
C PHE A 3 -11.37 -7.50 10.12
N ARG A 4 -10.20 -7.38 10.68
CA ARG A 4 -9.57 -6.08 10.94
C ARG A 4 -8.40 -5.89 9.99
N SER A 5 -8.41 -4.80 9.27
CA SER A 5 -7.28 -4.36 8.45
C SER A 5 -6.41 -3.40 9.25
N PHE A 6 -5.11 -3.69 9.33
CA PHE A 6 -4.16 -2.78 9.94
C PHE A 6 -3.63 -1.80 8.90
N PHE A 7 -3.97 -0.53 9.08
CA PHE A 7 -3.29 0.57 8.42
C PHE A 7 -1.92 0.80 9.08
N PHE A 8 -0.90 1.05 8.28
CA PHE A 8 0.20 1.87 8.74
C PHE A 8 -0.37 3.24 9.10
N GLN A 9 -0.24 3.63 10.37
CA GLN A 9 -0.72 4.92 10.86
C GLN A 9 -0.15 6.07 10.01
N ALA A 10 -0.98 6.61 9.12
CA ALA A 10 -1.01 8.04 8.99
C ALA A 10 -1.67 8.55 10.27
N GLU A 11 -1.07 9.49 10.99
CA GLU A 11 -1.55 10.02 12.27
C GLU A 11 -2.95 10.69 12.16
N ASP A 12 -3.52 10.78 10.97
CA ASP A 12 -4.85 11.30 10.68
C ASP A 12 -5.75 10.18 10.16
N GLY A 13 -6.51 9.60 11.07
CA GLY A 13 -7.34 8.43 10.94
C GLY A 13 -8.23 8.32 9.68
N ILE A 14 -8.05 7.21 8.99
CA ILE A 14 -9.14 6.50 8.36
C ILE A 14 -9.24 5.17 9.10
N ARG A 15 -10.12 5.11 10.07
CA ARG A 15 -10.57 3.84 10.69
C ARG A 15 -11.86 3.45 9.99
N ASP A 16 -11.81 2.39 9.19
CA ASP A 16 -13.03 1.69 8.82
C ASP A 16 -13.01 0.32 9.53
N ASP A 17 -13.88 0.17 10.51
CA ASP A 17 -13.93 -1.01 11.38
C ASP A 17 -14.74 -2.19 10.77
N ARG A 18 -15.21 -2.04 9.51
CA ARG A 18 -16.13 -3.02 8.89
C ARG A 18 -15.79 -3.27 7.42
N VAL A 19 -14.72 -4.02 7.17
CA VAL A 19 -14.47 -4.51 5.82
C VAL A 19 -14.67 -6.02 5.79
N THR A 20 -15.58 -6.51 4.96
CA THR A 20 -15.76 -7.94 4.72
C THR A 20 -14.54 -8.48 3.95
N GLY A 21 -14.17 -9.75 4.16
CA GLY A 21 -12.93 -10.33 3.60
C GLY A 21 -12.78 -10.22 2.08
N VAL A 22 -13.91 -10.10 1.36
CA VAL A 22 -13.96 -9.93 -0.10
C VAL A 22 -13.54 -8.52 -0.52
N GLN A 23 -13.93 -7.48 0.23
CA GLN A 23 -13.61 -6.08 -0.11
C GLN A 23 -12.16 -5.71 0.17
N THR A 24 -11.45 -6.46 1.02
CA THR A 24 -10.05 -6.15 1.37
C THR A 24 -9.05 -6.46 0.26
N CYS A 25 -9.36 -7.39 -0.62
CA CYS A 25 -8.55 -7.63 -1.82
C CYS A 25 -8.63 -6.46 -2.81
N ALA A 26 -9.70 -5.67 -2.71
CA ALA A 26 -10.06 -4.56 -3.58
C ALA A 26 -9.42 -3.22 -3.18
N LEU A 27 -8.88 -3.07 -1.97
CA LEU A 27 -8.38 -1.79 -1.50
C LEU A 27 -6.87 -1.64 -1.74
N PRO A 28 -6.45 -0.73 -2.64
CA PRO A 28 -5.07 -0.65 -3.09
C PRO A 28 -4.08 -0.16 -2.02
N ILE A 29 -4.56 0.36 -0.89
CA ILE A 29 -3.73 0.94 0.18
C ILE A 29 -3.49 0.00 1.36
N PHE A 30 -4.09 -1.20 1.39
CA PHE A 30 -3.86 -2.15 2.48
C PHE A 30 -2.56 -2.92 2.31
N GLU A 31 -1.91 -3.21 3.45
CA GLU A 31 -0.70 -4.05 3.51
C GLU A 31 -1.01 -5.51 3.83
N ARG A 32 -2.04 -5.75 4.66
CA ARG A 32 -2.43 -7.11 5.10
C ARG A 32 -3.90 -7.20 5.46
N VAL A 33 -4.43 -8.40 5.30
CA VAL A 33 -5.74 -8.81 5.79
C VAL A 33 -5.54 -9.81 6.91
N LEU A 34 -6.08 -9.52 8.08
CA LEU A 34 -5.83 -10.29 9.30
C LEU A 34 -7.18 -10.71 9.91
N ILE A 35 -7.29 -11.97 10.33
CA ILE A 35 -8.41 -12.45 11.12
C ILE A 35 -8.14 -12.11 12.58
N HIS A 36 -9.00 -11.34 13.20
CA HIS A 36 -8.93 -11.02 14.62
C HIS A 36 -9.40 -12.23 15.45
N VAL A 37 -8.46 -12.82 16.23
CA VAL A 37 -8.76 -13.95 17.13
C VAL A 37 -9.26 -13.45 18.48
N GLY A 38 -8.66 -12.36 18.99
CA GLY A 38 -9.10 -11.72 20.21
C GLY A 38 -8.13 -10.65 20.70
N SER A 39 -8.57 -9.90 21.72
CA SER A 39 -7.77 -8.86 22.37
C SER A 39 -7.99 -8.84 23.87
N PHE A 40 -6.94 -8.46 24.62
CA PHE A 40 -6.94 -8.39 26.08
C PHE A 40 -5.80 -7.47 26.55
N LYS A 41 -5.73 -7.18 27.87
CA LYS A 41 -4.61 -6.45 28.46
C LYS A 41 -3.59 -7.39 29.07
N ALA A 42 -2.30 -7.06 28.90
CA ALA A 42 -1.21 -7.78 29.55
C ALA A 42 -0.04 -6.84 29.86
N GLN A 43 0.39 -6.84 31.12
CA GLN A 43 1.55 -6.08 31.61
C GLN A 43 2.68 -7.02 32.06
N THR A 44 2.37 -8.32 32.23
CA THR A 44 3.30 -9.37 32.58
C THR A 44 3.24 -10.53 31.57
N PHE A 45 4.30 -11.33 31.50
CA PHE A 45 4.31 -12.50 30.64
C PHE A 45 3.28 -13.57 31.07
N GLU A 46 2.96 -13.64 32.36
CA GLU A 46 1.88 -14.52 32.83
C GLU A 46 0.52 -14.08 32.32
N GLU A 47 0.23 -12.78 32.39
CA GLU A 47 -1.02 -12.22 31.84
C GLU A 47 -1.10 -12.43 30.31
N LEU A 48 0.01 -12.26 29.59
CA LEU A 48 0.11 -12.55 28.17
C LEU A 48 -0.20 -14.02 27.87
N TYR A 49 0.43 -14.94 28.62
CA TYR A 49 0.23 -16.37 28.48
C TYR A 49 -1.24 -16.77 28.74
N GLN A 50 -1.80 -16.32 29.84
CA GLN A 50 -3.19 -16.66 30.22
C GLN A 50 -4.21 -16.02 29.25
N GLY A 51 -3.96 -14.79 28.80
CA GLY A 51 -4.81 -14.13 27.83
C GLY A 51 -4.84 -14.86 26.48
N ILE A 52 -3.70 -15.25 25.95
CA ILE A 52 -3.60 -16.03 24.71
C ILE A 52 -4.24 -17.41 24.86
N LYS A 53 -3.97 -18.10 25.98
CA LYS A 53 -4.49 -19.43 26.24
C LYS A 53 -6.03 -19.50 26.31
N LYS A 54 -6.71 -18.37 26.62
CA LYS A 54 -8.17 -18.27 26.63
C LYS A 54 -8.79 -18.12 25.24
N LEU A 55 -7.99 -17.80 24.21
CA LEU A 55 -8.51 -17.58 22.85
C LEU A 55 -8.86 -18.91 22.17
N PRO A 56 -9.93 -18.95 21.36
CA PRO A 56 -10.45 -20.18 20.75
C PRO A 56 -9.69 -20.57 19.47
N PHE A 57 -8.40 -20.90 19.61
CA PHE A 57 -7.54 -21.25 18.46
C PHE A 57 -8.02 -22.50 17.72
N GLU A 58 -8.69 -23.42 18.38
CA GLU A 58 -9.28 -24.63 17.80
C GLU A 58 -10.33 -24.36 16.72
N ASN A 59 -10.91 -23.15 16.69
CA ASN A 59 -11.84 -22.73 15.64
C ASN A 59 -11.11 -22.37 14.33
N TYR A 60 -9.82 -22.18 14.37
CA TYR A 60 -9.00 -21.70 13.24
C TYR A 60 -7.88 -22.69 12.87
N LEU A 61 -7.33 -23.39 13.85
CA LEU A 61 -6.13 -24.21 13.70
C LEU A 61 -6.50 -25.69 13.79
N SER A 62 -6.22 -26.43 12.71
CA SER A 62 -6.33 -27.88 12.69
C SER A 62 -5.10 -28.51 13.39
N VAL A 63 -5.19 -29.82 13.69
CA VAL A 63 -4.14 -30.58 14.36
C VAL A 63 -2.82 -30.62 13.56
N GLU A 64 -2.92 -30.60 12.24
CA GLU A 64 -1.76 -30.78 11.34
C GLU A 64 -1.11 -29.47 10.92
N CYS A 65 -1.80 -28.32 11.10
CA CYS A 65 -1.34 -27.04 10.58
C CYS A 65 -0.08 -26.53 11.28
N GLN A 66 0.67 -25.71 10.57
CA GLN A 66 1.78 -24.93 11.13
C GLN A 66 1.25 -23.59 11.63
N PHE A 67 1.62 -23.18 12.84
CA PHE A 67 1.16 -21.92 13.42
C PHE A 67 2.32 -21.12 14.06
N PRO A 68 3.26 -20.63 13.24
CA PRO A 68 4.36 -19.82 13.76
C PRO A 68 3.83 -18.50 14.31
N ILE A 69 4.46 -17.98 15.38
CA ILE A 69 4.32 -16.58 15.77
C ILE A 69 5.20 -15.76 14.81
N ALA A 70 4.64 -15.48 13.63
CA ALA A 70 5.38 -14.92 12.51
C ALA A 70 5.79 -13.45 12.73
N LYS A 71 5.02 -12.72 13.54
CA LYS A 71 5.30 -11.33 13.85
C LYS A 71 4.88 -11.00 15.27
N ALA A 72 5.77 -10.35 16.01
CA ALA A 72 5.42 -9.70 17.26
C ALA A 72 5.89 -8.23 17.20
N LYS A 73 5.09 -7.33 17.75
CA LYS A 73 5.44 -5.91 17.85
C LYS A 73 4.92 -5.36 19.17
N SER A 74 5.73 -4.60 19.85
CA SER A 74 5.35 -3.93 21.10
C SER A 74 5.67 -2.44 21.02
N LEU A 75 4.67 -1.60 21.33
CA LEU A 75 4.77 -0.15 21.31
C LEU A 75 4.22 0.41 22.62
N LYS A 76 5.04 1.19 23.32
CA LYS A 76 4.65 1.87 24.59
C LYS A 76 3.97 0.92 25.60
N SER A 77 4.43 -0.32 25.66
CA SER A 77 3.94 -1.39 26.54
C SER A 77 5.04 -1.85 27.49
N LYS A 78 4.66 -2.43 28.65
CA LYS A 78 5.61 -2.96 29.64
C LYS A 78 6.38 -4.16 29.11
N LEU A 79 5.73 -5.01 28.33
CA LEU A 79 6.39 -6.13 27.64
C LEU A 79 7.02 -5.61 26.36
N PHE A 80 8.35 -5.67 26.24
CA PHE A 80 9.12 -5.13 25.10
C PHE A 80 10.05 -6.13 24.42
N SER A 81 10.39 -7.25 25.11
CA SER A 81 11.23 -8.31 24.53
C SER A 81 10.45 -9.11 23.48
N ILE A 82 10.72 -8.87 22.21
CA ILE A 82 10.02 -9.55 21.11
C ILE A 82 10.23 -11.06 21.13
N PRO A 83 11.46 -11.60 21.33
CA PRO A 83 11.68 -13.05 21.41
C PRO A 83 10.87 -13.71 22.54
N ASP A 84 10.79 -13.08 23.72
CA ASP A 84 10.05 -13.63 24.85
C ASP A 84 8.54 -13.58 24.59
N ILE A 85 8.02 -12.48 24.00
CA ILE A 85 6.63 -12.39 23.56
C ILE A 85 6.32 -13.53 22.60
N GLN A 86 7.16 -13.79 21.60
CA GLN A 86 6.95 -14.87 20.64
C GLN A 86 6.96 -16.25 21.30
N SER A 87 7.95 -16.52 22.17
CA SER A 87 8.10 -17.79 22.86
C SER A 87 6.92 -18.10 23.79
N VAL A 88 6.54 -17.13 24.64
CA VAL A 88 5.42 -17.25 25.56
C VAL A 88 4.11 -17.43 24.80
N SER A 89 3.91 -16.65 23.73
CA SER A 89 2.71 -16.75 22.89
C SER A 89 2.61 -18.12 22.22
N LYS A 90 3.71 -18.64 21.64
CA LYS A 90 3.72 -19.98 21.03
C LYS A 90 3.35 -21.06 22.04
N LYS A 91 3.94 -21.00 23.24
CA LYS A 91 3.62 -21.95 24.33
C LYS A 91 2.14 -21.88 24.69
N ALA A 92 1.57 -20.69 24.85
CA ALA A 92 0.17 -20.50 25.20
C ALA A 92 -0.78 -21.10 24.16
N VAL A 93 -0.51 -20.89 22.85
CA VAL A 93 -1.28 -21.48 21.74
C VAL A 93 -1.20 -23.00 21.78
N VAL A 94 0.01 -23.58 21.95
CA VAL A 94 0.19 -25.04 22.04
C VAL A 94 -0.60 -25.61 23.23
N ASP A 95 -0.54 -24.95 24.39
CA ASP A 95 -1.24 -25.44 25.58
C ASP A 95 -2.78 -25.28 25.48
N ARG A 96 -3.26 -24.28 24.74
CA ARG A 96 -4.69 -24.17 24.37
C ARG A 96 -5.11 -25.32 23.46
N LEU A 97 -4.35 -25.58 22.40
CA LEU A 97 -4.67 -26.65 21.46
C LEU A 97 -4.59 -28.04 22.12
N ARG A 98 -3.68 -28.27 23.09
CA ARG A 98 -3.66 -29.50 23.88
C ARG A 98 -4.92 -29.70 24.73
N GLN A 99 -5.52 -28.60 25.22
CA GLN A 99 -6.79 -28.68 25.93
C GLN A 99 -7.96 -29.02 24.99
N ALA A 100 -7.94 -28.45 23.77
CA ALA A 100 -8.97 -28.73 22.76
C ALA A 100 -8.83 -30.12 22.12
N TYR A 101 -7.58 -30.62 22.01
CA TYR A 101 -7.24 -31.91 21.39
C TYR A 101 -6.47 -32.82 22.36
N PRO A 102 -7.09 -33.34 23.44
CA PRO A 102 -6.41 -34.04 24.54
C PRO A 102 -5.70 -35.33 24.11
N ASN A 103 -6.12 -35.95 23.00
CA ASN A 103 -5.51 -37.16 22.47
C ASN A 103 -4.23 -36.91 21.66
N ILE A 104 -3.89 -35.66 21.39
CA ILE A 104 -2.69 -35.29 20.61
C ILE A 104 -1.54 -34.98 21.54
N LYS A 105 -0.55 -35.87 21.56
CA LYS A 105 0.69 -35.68 22.37
C LYS A 105 1.63 -34.62 21.79
N LYS A 106 1.68 -34.52 20.45
CA LYS A 106 2.59 -33.60 19.73
C LYS A 106 1.93 -33.12 18.46
N PHE A 107 1.93 -31.80 18.22
CA PHE A 107 1.55 -31.20 16.95
C PHE A 107 2.77 -31.31 16.01
N GLU A 108 2.57 -31.97 14.86
CA GLU A 108 3.66 -32.20 13.91
C GLU A 108 4.01 -30.98 13.06
N GLU A 109 3.10 -30.04 12.96
CA GLU A 109 3.26 -28.79 12.20
C GLU A 109 3.78 -28.99 10.76
N LYS A 110 3.16 -29.92 10.03
CA LYS A 110 3.53 -30.28 8.64
C LYS A 110 2.52 -29.77 7.59
N GLY A 111 1.34 -29.39 8.01
CA GLY A 111 0.26 -28.91 7.12
C GLY A 111 0.42 -27.46 6.69
N GLU A 112 -0.69 -26.85 6.28
CA GLU A 112 -0.72 -25.44 5.84
C GLU A 112 -0.32 -24.48 6.95
N VAL A 113 0.28 -23.36 6.55
CA VAL A 113 0.84 -22.37 7.48
C VAL A 113 -0.21 -21.30 7.83
N TYR A 114 -0.46 -21.14 9.13
CA TYR A 114 -1.35 -20.12 9.70
C TYR A 114 -0.52 -19.13 10.55
N PRO A 115 0.05 -18.07 9.96
CA PRO A 115 0.94 -17.17 10.68
C PRO A 115 0.16 -16.36 11.71
N ILE A 116 0.55 -16.43 12.96
CA ILE A 116 -0.03 -15.67 14.06
C ILE A 116 0.78 -14.39 14.26
N HIS A 117 0.09 -13.27 14.38
CA HIS A 117 0.68 -11.98 14.73
C HIS A 117 0.22 -11.55 16.13
N ILE A 118 1.16 -11.05 16.92
CA ILE A 118 0.93 -10.50 18.26
C ILE A 118 1.31 -9.03 18.24
N PHE A 119 0.36 -8.17 18.53
CA PHE A 119 0.59 -6.74 18.58
C PHE A 119 0.22 -6.18 19.95
N LEU A 120 1.17 -5.50 20.60
CA LEU A 120 0.99 -4.83 21.87
C LEU A 120 1.07 -3.32 21.66
N MET A 121 0.06 -2.60 22.14
CA MET A 121 0.08 -1.15 22.17
C MET A 121 -0.50 -0.64 23.49
N LYS A 122 0.30 0.05 24.30
CA LYS A 122 -0.10 0.56 25.62
C LYS A 122 -0.70 -0.56 26.51
N ASP A 123 -0.05 -1.72 26.51
CA ASP A 123 -0.43 -2.94 27.22
C ASP A 123 -1.73 -3.63 26.71
N ASP A 124 -2.40 -3.10 25.67
CA ASP A 124 -3.45 -3.80 24.96
C ASP A 124 -2.80 -4.77 23.96
N VAL A 125 -3.16 -6.04 24.08
CA VAL A 125 -2.69 -7.13 23.21
C VAL A 125 -3.75 -7.43 22.18
N GLU A 126 -3.35 -7.52 20.95
CA GLU A 126 -4.19 -8.00 19.85
C GLU A 126 -3.53 -9.22 19.21
N VAL A 127 -4.33 -10.26 19.02
CA VAL A 127 -3.90 -11.53 18.43
C VAL A 127 -4.66 -11.77 17.13
N THR A 128 -3.89 -11.97 16.05
CA THR A 128 -4.48 -12.14 14.72
C THR A 128 -3.82 -13.28 13.94
N ILE A 129 -4.54 -13.82 12.94
CA ILE A 129 -4.01 -14.78 11.96
C ILE A 129 -3.92 -14.07 10.62
N ASP A 130 -2.76 -14.11 9.98
CA ASP A 130 -2.52 -13.49 8.66
C ASP A 130 -3.10 -14.36 7.55
N THR A 131 -3.96 -13.79 6.71
CA THR A 131 -4.52 -14.44 5.53
C THR A 131 -3.81 -14.06 4.24
N THR A 132 -2.90 -13.08 4.30
CA THR A 132 -2.33 -12.44 3.12
C THR A 132 -1.17 -13.22 2.51
N GLY A 133 -0.26 -13.73 3.35
CA GLY A 133 1.04 -14.23 2.91
C GLY A 133 2.03 -13.10 2.59
N PRO A 134 2.60 -13.02 1.38
CA PRO A 134 3.39 -11.86 0.96
C PRO A 134 2.57 -10.57 1.11
N ALA A 135 3.19 -9.48 1.58
CA ALA A 135 2.46 -8.22 1.82
C ALA A 135 1.78 -7.69 0.55
N LEU A 136 0.65 -6.99 0.69
CA LEU A 136 -0.20 -6.57 -0.43
C LEU A 136 0.46 -5.56 -1.38
N HIS A 137 1.46 -4.81 -0.93
CA HIS A 137 2.25 -3.98 -1.86
C HIS A 137 2.93 -4.82 -2.94
N LYS A 138 3.24 -6.10 -2.71
CA LYS A 138 3.72 -7.01 -3.75
C LYS A 138 2.55 -7.42 -4.65
N ARG A 139 2.22 -6.58 -5.63
CA ARG A 139 1.10 -6.81 -6.57
C ARG A 139 1.34 -7.98 -7.52
N GLY A 140 2.61 -8.24 -7.84
CA GLY A 140 3.01 -9.26 -8.81
C GLY A 140 3.58 -8.69 -10.11
N TYR A 141 3.27 -7.43 -10.45
CA TYR A 141 3.77 -6.83 -11.69
C TYR A 141 5.24 -6.36 -11.64
N ARG A 142 5.85 -6.30 -10.45
CA ARG A 142 7.25 -5.90 -10.30
C ARG A 142 8.12 -7.11 -9.99
N GLU A 143 8.76 -7.69 -11.00
CA GLU A 143 9.73 -8.78 -10.83
C GLU A 143 11.13 -8.27 -10.49
N ARG A 144 11.53 -7.13 -11.07
CA ARG A 144 12.80 -6.46 -10.81
C ARG A 144 12.55 -5.15 -10.08
N SER A 145 13.33 -4.87 -9.06
CA SER A 145 13.26 -3.61 -8.32
C SER A 145 14.65 -2.98 -8.26
N GLY A 146 14.69 -1.66 -8.47
CA GLY A 146 15.87 -0.85 -8.16
C GLY A 146 16.15 -0.76 -6.66
N THR A 147 17.16 0.00 -6.26
CA THR A 147 17.47 0.30 -4.86
C THR A 147 16.34 1.13 -4.23
N ALA A 148 15.68 0.61 -3.18
CA ALA A 148 14.64 1.28 -2.38
C ALA A 148 13.44 1.88 -3.16
N PRO A 149 12.70 1.08 -3.96
CA PRO A 149 11.58 1.58 -4.75
C PRO A 149 10.42 2.04 -3.86
N LEU A 150 9.62 2.99 -4.38
CA LEU A 150 8.35 3.36 -3.77
C LEU A 150 7.44 2.12 -3.69
N ARG A 151 6.86 1.85 -2.51
CA ARG A 151 5.89 0.75 -2.39
C ARG A 151 4.61 1.07 -3.13
N GLU A 152 4.03 0.07 -3.76
CA GLU A 152 2.81 0.17 -4.55
C GLU A 152 1.64 0.71 -3.71
N THR A 153 1.50 0.25 -2.47
CA THR A 153 0.47 0.78 -1.53
C THR A 153 0.65 2.25 -1.21
N ILE A 154 1.89 2.74 -1.16
CA ILE A 154 2.18 4.18 -0.96
C ILE A 154 1.86 4.96 -2.23
N ALA A 155 2.24 4.46 -3.41
CA ALA A 155 1.91 5.07 -4.70
C ALA A 155 0.38 5.19 -4.88
N ALA A 156 -0.37 4.12 -4.63
CA ALA A 156 -1.83 4.14 -4.64
C ALA A 156 -2.40 5.17 -3.65
N CYS A 157 -1.84 5.21 -2.42
CA CYS A 157 -2.23 6.19 -1.41
C CYS A 157 -1.98 7.63 -1.89
N MET A 158 -0.84 7.89 -2.55
CA MET A 158 -0.53 9.21 -3.11
C MET A 158 -1.59 9.63 -4.13
N VAL A 159 -1.97 8.75 -5.05
CA VAL A 159 -3.01 9.02 -6.05
C VAL A 159 -4.36 9.27 -5.37
N MET A 160 -4.80 8.41 -4.45
CA MET A 160 -6.08 8.51 -3.76
C MET A 160 -6.18 9.73 -2.82
N LEU A 161 -5.07 10.27 -2.34
CA LEU A 161 -5.03 11.50 -1.53
C LEU A 161 -5.13 12.78 -2.38
N THR A 162 -5.20 12.66 -3.70
CA THR A 162 -5.44 13.78 -4.63
C THR A 162 -6.89 13.79 -5.11
N PRO A 163 -7.39 14.90 -5.64
CA PRO A 163 -8.67 14.94 -6.33
C PRO A 163 -8.59 14.50 -7.81
N TRP A 164 -7.51 13.78 -8.19
CA TRP A 164 -7.37 13.24 -9.55
C TRP A 164 -8.49 12.24 -9.86
N LYS A 165 -8.93 12.27 -11.10
CA LYS A 165 -9.86 11.30 -11.68
C LYS A 165 -9.37 10.94 -13.08
N LYS A 166 -9.78 9.78 -13.57
CA LYS A 166 -9.37 9.20 -14.84
C LYS A 166 -9.56 10.10 -16.08
N ASP A 167 -10.50 11.03 -16.03
CA ASP A 167 -10.76 12.03 -17.08
C ASP A 167 -9.76 13.21 -17.05
N ARG A 168 -8.75 13.18 -16.20
CA ARG A 168 -7.76 14.25 -16.02
C ARG A 168 -6.35 13.73 -16.26
N ILE A 169 -5.55 14.55 -16.92
CA ILE A 169 -4.15 14.24 -17.16
C ILE A 169 -3.38 14.07 -15.86
N LEU A 170 -2.55 13.01 -15.79
CA LEU A 170 -1.60 12.78 -14.72
C LEU A 170 -0.18 12.64 -15.31
N LEU A 171 0.77 13.31 -14.70
CA LEU A 171 2.17 13.35 -15.09
C LEU A 171 3.06 12.94 -13.90
N ASP A 172 4.01 12.06 -14.15
CA ASP A 172 5.16 11.81 -13.27
C ASP A 172 6.46 12.05 -14.05
N PRO A 173 7.12 13.21 -13.86
CA PRO A 173 8.32 13.59 -14.63
C PRO A 173 9.61 12.96 -14.13
N MET A 174 9.56 12.13 -13.09
CA MET A 174 10.64 11.31 -12.54
C MET A 174 10.07 9.96 -12.14
N CYS A 175 9.46 9.26 -13.14
CA CYS A 175 8.57 8.13 -12.89
C CYS A 175 9.30 6.87 -12.39
N GLY A 176 10.62 6.80 -12.55
CA GLY A 176 11.36 5.60 -12.20
C GLY A 176 10.75 4.38 -12.87
N SER A 177 10.52 3.32 -12.11
CA SER A 177 9.88 2.08 -12.59
C SER A 177 8.36 2.19 -12.87
N GLY A 178 7.79 3.39 -12.95
CA GLY A 178 6.41 3.64 -13.34
C GLY A 178 5.35 3.43 -12.25
N THR A 179 5.75 3.16 -11.01
CA THR A 179 4.83 2.70 -9.94
C THR A 179 3.62 3.60 -9.73
N ILE A 180 3.79 4.94 -9.69
CA ILE A 180 2.69 5.88 -9.44
C ILE A 180 1.66 5.84 -10.57
N LEU A 181 2.14 5.79 -11.82
CA LEU A 181 1.28 5.77 -13.01
C LEU A 181 0.57 4.42 -13.17
N ILE A 182 1.25 3.30 -12.88
CA ILE A 182 0.66 1.96 -12.90
C ILE A 182 -0.48 1.87 -11.87
N GLU A 183 -0.24 2.29 -10.62
CA GLU A 183 -1.30 2.31 -9.60
C GLU A 183 -2.44 3.28 -9.96
N ALA A 184 -2.14 4.41 -10.62
CA ALA A 184 -3.17 5.33 -11.11
C ALA A 184 -4.01 4.68 -12.23
N ALA A 185 -3.39 3.99 -13.17
CA ALA A 185 -4.07 3.26 -14.24
C ALA A 185 -4.97 2.17 -13.69
N MET A 186 -4.46 1.34 -12.76
CA MET A 186 -5.25 0.32 -12.07
C MET A 186 -6.46 0.92 -11.33
N ILE A 187 -6.29 2.03 -10.62
CA ILE A 187 -7.38 2.75 -9.94
C ILE A 187 -8.39 3.28 -10.96
N GLY A 188 -7.94 3.87 -12.06
CA GLY A 188 -8.79 4.42 -13.11
C GLY A 188 -9.60 3.37 -13.86
N ALA A 189 -9.01 2.21 -14.14
CA ALA A 189 -9.64 1.06 -14.77
C ALA A 189 -10.37 0.14 -13.78
N ASN A 190 -10.39 0.48 -12.48
CA ASN A 190 -10.97 -0.33 -11.40
C ASN A 190 -10.39 -1.76 -11.32
N ILE A 191 -9.12 -1.93 -11.68
CA ILE A 191 -8.38 -3.20 -11.55
C ILE A 191 -8.03 -3.42 -10.09
N GLN A 192 -8.46 -4.53 -9.54
CA GLN A 192 -8.24 -4.84 -8.13
C GLN A 192 -6.81 -5.35 -7.90
N PRO A 193 -6.04 -4.76 -6.97
CA PRO A 193 -4.62 -5.05 -6.81
C PRO A 193 -4.30 -6.48 -6.33
N GLY A 194 -5.30 -7.23 -5.89
CA GLY A 194 -5.17 -8.61 -5.43
C GLY A 194 -5.56 -9.68 -6.45
N VAL A 195 -6.08 -9.30 -7.63
CA VAL A 195 -6.69 -10.24 -8.58
C VAL A 195 -5.67 -11.27 -9.13
N ASN A 196 -4.45 -10.82 -9.41
CA ASN A 196 -3.39 -11.63 -10.02
C ASN A 196 -2.43 -12.29 -9.01
N ARG A 197 -2.80 -12.38 -7.72
CA ARG A 197 -1.95 -13.00 -6.70
C ARG A 197 -2.69 -14.06 -5.89
N ASN A 198 -1.92 -14.94 -5.23
CA ASN A 198 -2.45 -15.92 -4.30
C ASN A 198 -2.38 -15.39 -2.86
N PHE A 199 -3.31 -15.82 -2.03
CA PHE A 199 -3.39 -15.56 -0.61
C PHE A 199 -3.21 -16.87 0.17
N ILE A 200 -2.50 -16.84 1.29
CA ILE A 200 -2.38 -18.04 2.14
C ILE A 200 -3.73 -18.44 2.74
N GLY A 201 -4.63 -17.47 2.95
CA GLY A 201 -5.99 -17.71 3.43
C GLY A 201 -6.84 -18.57 2.51
N GLU A 202 -6.51 -18.69 1.21
CA GLU A 202 -7.19 -19.59 0.27
C GLU A 202 -7.06 -21.06 0.67
N LYS A 203 -6.03 -21.39 1.46
CA LYS A 203 -5.74 -22.74 1.95
C LYS A 203 -6.32 -23.00 3.35
N PHE A 204 -6.95 -22.01 3.97
CA PHE A 204 -7.50 -22.16 5.30
C PHE A 204 -8.78 -22.98 5.25
N HIS A 205 -8.81 -24.09 6.02
CA HIS A 205 -9.91 -25.07 5.99
C HIS A 205 -11.27 -24.50 6.38
N PHE A 206 -11.31 -23.41 7.15
CA PHE A 206 -12.54 -22.76 7.61
C PHE A 206 -12.99 -21.61 6.70
N LEU A 207 -12.27 -21.30 5.62
CA LEU A 207 -12.65 -20.33 4.59
C LEU A 207 -13.08 -21.07 3.31
N PRO A 208 -14.34 -20.99 2.90
CA PRO A 208 -14.82 -21.70 1.71
C PRO A 208 -14.07 -21.25 0.45
N LYS A 209 -13.63 -22.21 -0.37
CA LYS A 209 -12.95 -21.92 -1.64
C LYS A 209 -13.87 -21.18 -2.61
N GLU A 210 -15.15 -21.45 -2.56
CA GLU A 210 -16.19 -20.82 -3.37
C GLU A 210 -16.27 -19.31 -3.12
N ASP A 211 -16.05 -18.87 -1.89
CA ASP A 211 -16.04 -17.44 -1.55
C ASP A 211 -14.83 -16.72 -2.16
N TRP A 212 -13.66 -17.39 -2.21
CA TRP A 212 -12.49 -16.87 -2.89
C TRP A 212 -12.67 -16.80 -4.41
N MET A 213 -13.24 -17.83 -5.01
CA MET A 213 -13.53 -17.86 -6.45
C MET A 213 -14.52 -16.77 -6.83
N ARG A 214 -15.62 -16.63 -6.08
CA ARG A 214 -16.60 -15.57 -6.30
C ARG A 214 -15.97 -14.17 -6.16
N ALA A 215 -15.17 -13.96 -5.12
CA ALA A 215 -14.49 -12.67 -4.92
C ALA A 215 -13.57 -12.30 -6.08
N ARG A 216 -12.84 -13.27 -6.66
CA ARG A 216 -12.01 -13.05 -7.85
C ARG A 216 -12.87 -12.74 -9.08
N GLN A 217 -13.96 -13.47 -9.27
CA GLN A 217 -14.88 -13.25 -10.37
C GLN A 217 -15.50 -11.85 -10.29
N ASP A 218 -16.01 -11.45 -9.13
CA ASP A 218 -16.55 -10.11 -8.88
C ASP A 218 -15.51 -9.01 -9.14
N ALA A 219 -14.24 -9.27 -8.81
CA ALA A 219 -13.14 -8.33 -9.06
C ALA A 219 -12.87 -8.15 -10.56
N ILE A 220 -12.83 -9.25 -11.33
CA ILE A 220 -12.62 -9.24 -12.78
C ILE A 220 -13.81 -8.59 -13.50
N GLU A 221 -15.04 -8.94 -13.12
CA GLU A 221 -16.25 -8.35 -13.70
C GLU A 221 -16.41 -6.85 -13.39
N GLY A 222 -15.77 -6.39 -12.31
CA GLY A 222 -15.75 -4.99 -11.93
C GLY A 222 -14.74 -4.14 -12.70
N GLU A 223 -13.83 -4.75 -13.46
CA GLU A 223 -12.83 -4.03 -14.26
C GLU A 223 -13.49 -3.24 -15.40
N ASN A 224 -12.96 -2.06 -15.67
CA ASN A 224 -13.41 -1.19 -16.75
C ASN A 224 -12.23 -0.89 -17.69
N MET A 225 -12.01 -1.78 -18.63
CA MET A 225 -10.91 -1.66 -19.60
C MET A 225 -11.20 -0.67 -20.74
N ASP A 226 -12.48 -0.30 -20.96
CA ASP A 226 -12.88 0.66 -21.99
C ASP A 226 -12.72 2.12 -21.56
N VAL A 227 -11.87 2.38 -20.56
CA VAL A 227 -11.66 3.72 -20.03
C VAL A 227 -10.55 4.45 -20.77
N GLU A 228 -10.79 5.69 -21.16
CA GLU A 228 -9.74 6.57 -21.67
C GLU A 228 -9.03 7.27 -20.52
N MET A 229 -7.70 7.18 -20.50
CA MET A 229 -6.84 7.86 -19.53
C MET A 229 -5.64 8.50 -20.22
N ALA A 230 -5.19 9.64 -19.69
CA ALA A 230 -4.01 10.36 -20.17
C ALA A 230 -2.96 10.38 -19.06
N LEU A 231 -2.12 9.34 -19.01
CA LEU A 231 -1.06 9.15 -18.03
C LEU A 231 0.30 9.26 -18.72
N TYR A 232 1.18 10.13 -18.20
CA TYR A 232 2.48 10.40 -18.80
C TYR A 232 3.59 10.22 -17.80
N GLY A 233 4.59 9.40 -18.15
CA GLY A 233 5.79 9.18 -17.36
C GLY A 233 7.04 9.57 -18.11
N SER A 234 7.99 10.22 -17.43
CA SER A 234 9.31 10.42 -17.98
C SER A 234 10.39 10.21 -16.92
N ASP A 235 11.55 9.80 -17.38
CA ASP A 235 12.78 9.71 -16.62
C ASP A 235 13.97 9.96 -17.56
N ILE A 236 15.12 10.38 -17.04
CA ILE A 236 16.33 10.57 -17.84
C ILE A 236 17.02 9.26 -18.17
N ASP A 237 16.75 8.20 -17.42
CA ASP A 237 17.38 6.89 -17.55
C ASP A 237 16.52 5.98 -18.45
N GLU A 238 17.05 5.66 -19.65
CA GLU A 238 16.42 4.81 -20.63
C GLU A 238 16.12 3.41 -20.07
N GLN A 239 17.04 2.84 -19.26
CA GLN A 239 16.86 1.50 -18.70
C GLN A 239 15.70 1.47 -17.70
N VAL A 240 15.51 2.55 -16.97
CA VAL A 240 14.41 2.69 -16.02
C VAL A 240 13.09 2.87 -16.76
N ILE A 241 13.07 3.56 -17.89
CA ILE A 241 11.88 3.67 -18.75
C ILE A 241 11.48 2.33 -19.36
N GLU A 242 12.44 1.52 -19.84
CA GLU A 242 12.12 0.16 -20.32
C GLU A 242 11.56 -0.72 -19.21
N LEU A 243 12.14 -0.65 -18.00
CA LEU A 243 11.59 -1.32 -16.82
C LEU A 243 10.16 -0.85 -16.48
N ALA A 244 9.87 0.45 -16.64
CA ALA A 244 8.52 0.98 -16.39
C ALA A 244 7.50 0.43 -17.39
N LYS A 245 7.88 0.29 -18.68
CA LYS A 245 7.04 -0.33 -19.72
C LYS A 245 6.79 -1.82 -19.42
N GLU A 246 7.84 -2.58 -19.05
CA GLU A 246 7.71 -3.99 -18.66
C GLU A 246 6.76 -4.15 -17.48
N ASN A 247 6.90 -3.32 -16.43
CA ASN A 247 6.02 -3.35 -15.28
C ASN A 247 4.56 -3.01 -15.64
N ALA A 248 4.34 -2.02 -16.53
CA ALA A 248 3.01 -1.65 -16.98
C ALA A 248 2.34 -2.78 -17.78
N ALA A 249 3.09 -3.46 -18.66
CA ALA A 249 2.62 -4.63 -19.39
C ALA A 249 2.26 -5.80 -18.45
N LEU A 250 3.12 -6.09 -17.46
CA LEU A 250 2.83 -7.11 -16.44
C LEU A 250 1.61 -6.77 -15.57
N ALA A 251 1.31 -5.48 -15.40
CA ALA A 251 0.10 -5.01 -14.71
C ALA A 251 -1.14 -4.96 -15.61
N GLY A 252 -1.00 -5.15 -16.93
CA GLY A 252 -2.06 -5.06 -17.94
C GLY A 252 -2.61 -3.63 -18.12
N VAL A 253 -1.74 -2.62 -18.02
CA VAL A 253 -2.13 -1.20 -18.08
C VAL A 253 -1.24 -0.37 -19.02
N GLU A 254 -0.44 -1.01 -19.85
CA GLU A 254 0.52 -0.37 -20.75
C GLU A 254 -0.15 0.59 -21.75
N GLU A 255 -1.36 0.29 -22.18
CA GLU A 255 -2.10 1.11 -23.14
C GLU A 255 -2.54 2.47 -22.59
N TYR A 256 -2.64 2.61 -21.27
CA TYR A 256 -3.04 3.85 -20.61
C TYR A 256 -1.89 4.81 -20.33
N ILE A 257 -0.62 4.36 -20.46
CA ILE A 257 0.54 5.10 -20.00
C ILE A 257 1.51 5.35 -21.15
N THR A 258 1.80 6.62 -21.40
CA THR A 258 2.88 7.02 -22.34
C THR A 258 4.16 7.26 -21.56
N PHE A 259 5.18 6.42 -21.78
CA PHE A 259 6.52 6.60 -21.21
C PHE A 259 7.49 7.22 -22.22
N SER A 260 8.36 8.13 -21.77
CA SER A 260 9.39 8.78 -22.58
C SER A 260 10.69 8.96 -21.82
N VAL A 261 11.83 8.82 -22.53
CA VAL A 261 13.13 9.23 -21.99
C VAL A 261 13.22 10.73 -22.15
N GLN A 262 13.17 11.49 -21.06
CA GLN A 262 13.13 12.95 -21.07
C GLN A 262 13.56 13.52 -19.73
N ASP A 263 14.39 14.57 -19.75
CA ASP A 263 14.71 15.35 -18.55
C ASP A 263 13.45 16.10 -18.07
N MET A 264 13.21 16.10 -16.77
CA MET A 264 12.03 16.76 -16.19
C MET A 264 12.00 18.26 -16.48
N SER A 265 13.16 18.92 -16.66
CA SER A 265 13.27 20.34 -16.99
C SER A 265 12.78 20.67 -18.40
N GLU A 266 12.70 19.68 -19.28
CA GLU A 266 12.24 19.79 -20.65
C GLU A 266 10.74 19.49 -20.79
N VAL A 267 10.11 18.98 -19.76
CA VAL A 267 8.68 18.64 -19.79
C VAL A 267 7.84 19.89 -20.02
N ARG A 268 7.01 19.84 -21.04
CA ARG A 268 6.04 20.89 -21.38
C ARG A 268 4.70 20.24 -21.69
N ARG A 269 3.65 20.79 -21.15
CA ARG A 269 2.27 20.35 -21.39
C ARG A 269 1.37 21.53 -21.70
N PRO A 270 0.75 21.56 -22.88
CA PRO A 270 -0.16 22.66 -23.25
C PRO A 270 -1.49 22.58 -22.51
N GLU A 271 -1.86 21.39 -22.04
CA GLU A 271 -3.12 21.14 -21.36
C GLU A 271 -3.14 21.81 -19.97
N GLU A 272 -4.28 22.34 -19.59
CA GLU A 272 -4.49 22.97 -18.28
C GLU A 272 -5.15 22.02 -17.28
N TYR A 273 -5.03 22.35 -16.01
CA TYR A 273 -5.70 21.66 -14.91
C TYR A 273 -5.29 20.18 -14.71
N GLY A 274 -4.12 19.79 -15.15
CA GLY A 274 -3.57 18.45 -14.91
C GLY A 274 -3.09 18.23 -13.49
N PHE A 275 -2.59 17.04 -13.24
CA PHE A 275 -1.99 16.60 -11.97
C PHE A 275 -0.56 16.15 -12.20
N LEU A 276 0.36 16.65 -11.39
CA LEU A 276 1.72 16.14 -11.29
C LEU A 276 1.84 15.41 -9.96
N ILE A 277 2.15 14.10 -9.99
CA ILE A 277 2.37 13.29 -8.79
C ILE A 277 3.71 12.60 -8.98
N THR A 278 4.67 12.85 -8.08
CA THR A 278 6.03 12.34 -8.28
C THR A 278 6.72 11.98 -6.97
N ASN A 279 7.73 11.11 -7.09
CA ASN A 279 8.61 10.67 -6.03
C ASN A 279 10.06 11.00 -6.40
N PRO A 280 10.51 12.25 -6.22
CA PRO A 280 11.86 12.67 -6.56
C PRO A 280 12.91 12.01 -5.65
N PRO A 281 14.21 11.99 -6.06
CA PRO A 281 15.27 11.39 -5.26
C PRO A 281 15.39 12.05 -3.87
N TYR A 282 15.80 11.27 -2.87
CA TYR A 282 15.85 11.72 -1.47
C TYR A 282 17.24 12.19 -1.02
N GLY A 283 18.30 11.95 -1.81
CA GLY A 283 19.66 12.34 -1.47
C GLY A 283 20.25 11.54 -0.30
N GLU A 284 20.20 10.23 -0.38
CA GLU A 284 20.70 9.33 0.67
C GLU A 284 22.23 9.22 0.71
N ARG A 285 22.95 9.70 -0.29
CA ARG A 285 24.41 9.60 -0.41
C ARG A 285 25.09 10.91 0.02
N ILE A 286 26.25 10.76 0.67
CA ILE A 286 27.11 11.88 1.10
C ILE A 286 27.70 12.52 -0.16
N GLY A 287 27.49 13.84 -0.35
CA GLY A 287 27.98 14.62 -1.51
C GLY A 287 26.88 15.08 -2.49
N GLU A 288 25.67 14.54 -2.39
CA GLU A 288 24.55 14.84 -3.33
C GLU A 288 23.70 16.08 -2.95
N LYS A 289 24.05 16.82 -1.88
CA LYS A 289 23.17 17.91 -1.38
C LYS A 289 22.94 19.04 -2.38
N GLU A 290 23.99 19.48 -3.08
CA GLU A 290 23.90 20.57 -4.06
C GLU A 290 23.13 20.12 -5.31
N GLU A 291 23.38 18.89 -5.76
CA GLU A 291 22.69 18.28 -6.90
C GLU A 291 21.21 18.05 -6.57
N LEU A 292 20.93 17.63 -5.34
CA LEU A 292 19.56 17.46 -4.85
C LEU A 292 18.80 18.80 -4.80
N GLU A 293 19.41 19.86 -4.26
CA GLU A 293 18.79 21.19 -4.24
C GLU A 293 18.51 21.69 -5.66
N LYS A 294 19.45 21.49 -6.60
CA LYS A 294 19.25 21.81 -8.01
C LYS A 294 18.06 21.06 -8.58
N THR A 295 17.99 19.72 -8.38
CA THR A 295 16.89 18.88 -8.85
C THR A 295 15.53 19.39 -8.37
N TYR A 296 15.40 19.71 -7.08
CA TYR A 296 14.14 20.23 -6.54
C TYR A 296 13.80 21.65 -7.04
N CYS A 297 14.80 22.50 -7.23
CA CYS A 297 14.58 23.84 -7.80
C CYS A 297 14.20 23.77 -9.28
N ASP A 298 14.76 22.86 -10.04
CA ASP A 298 14.41 22.63 -11.44
C ASP A 298 12.99 22.01 -11.54
N LEU A 299 12.63 21.09 -10.65
CA LEU A 299 11.26 20.62 -10.52
C LEU A 299 10.27 21.76 -10.21
N GLY A 300 10.67 22.69 -9.33
CA GLY A 300 9.87 23.90 -9.04
C GLY A 300 9.65 24.76 -10.28
N LYS A 301 10.68 24.97 -11.11
CA LYS A 301 10.58 25.69 -12.39
C LYS A 301 9.61 24.96 -13.33
N THR A 302 9.77 23.64 -13.48
CA THR A 302 8.87 22.81 -14.32
C THR A 302 7.43 22.94 -13.88
N ILE A 303 7.14 22.77 -12.58
CA ILE A 303 5.79 22.95 -12.02
C ILE A 303 5.24 24.35 -12.34
N SER A 304 6.09 25.40 -12.32
CA SER A 304 5.64 26.76 -12.61
C SER A 304 5.24 26.99 -14.08
N THR A 305 5.73 26.15 -15.01
CA THR A 305 5.34 26.20 -16.44
C THR A 305 4.00 25.52 -16.71
N LEU A 306 3.55 24.66 -15.81
CA LEU A 306 2.29 23.89 -15.95
C LEU A 306 1.10 24.74 -15.48
N LYS A 307 0.38 25.32 -16.46
CA LYS A 307 -0.69 26.26 -16.17
C LYS A 307 -1.88 25.62 -15.47
N ASN A 308 -2.22 26.11 -14.27
CA ASN A 308 -3.34 25.65 -13.47
C ASN A 308 -3.23 24.19 -12.96
N TRP A 309 -2.04 23.59 -12.99
CA TRP A 309 -1.84 22.23 -12.51
C TRP A 309 -1.78 22.14 -10.97
N SER A 310 -2.13 20.98 -10.47
CA SER A 310 -1.91 20.59 -9.07
C SER A 310 -0.67 19.71 -8.99
N ALA A 311 0.24 20.00 -8.05
CA ALA A 311 1.46 19.22 -7.84
C ALA A 311 1.48 18.54 -6.47
N PHE A 312 1.94 17.29 -6.45
CA PHE A 312 2.00 16.44 -5.27
C PHE A 312 3.31 15.67 -5.25
N LEU A 313 4.04 15.77 -4.14
CA LEU A 313 5.40 15.20 -4.03
C LEU A 313 5.53 14.43 -2.73
N ILE A 314 6.14 13.24 -2.80
CA ILE A 314 6.57 12.53 -1.59
C ILE A 314 8.09 12.63 -1.47
N THR A 315 8.58 13.09 -0.32
CA THR A 315 10.02 13.29 -0.10
C THR A 315 10.35 13.42 1.38
N ASN A 316 11.61 13.23 1.73
CA ASN A 316 12.17 13.62 3.03
C ASN A 316 13.04 14.90 2.96
N TYR A 317 13.16 15.54 1.79
CA TYR A 317 13.97 16.75 1.61
C TYR A 317 13.31 17.96 2.28
N GLU A 318 14.01 18.55 3.25
CA GLU A 318 13.44 19.62 4.12
C GLU A 318 13.19 20.93 3.37
N ASN A 319 14.01 21.28 2.38
CA ASN A 319 13.91 22.54 1.63
C ASN A 319 12.91 22.48 0.46
N THR A 320 12.07 21.46 0.38
CA THR A 320 11.11 21.24 -0.72
C THR A 320 10.29 22.49 -1.04
N GLU A 321 9.66 23.14 -0.04
CA GLU A 321 8.82 24.32 -0.25
C GLU A 321 9.60 25.52 -0.76
N LYS A 322 10.87 25.67 -0.32
CA LYS A 322 11.75 26.75 -0.78
C LYS A 322 12.07 26.58 -2.26
N CYS A 323 12.44 25.36 -2.67
CA CYS A 323 12.78 25.05 -4.06
C CYS A 323 11.57 25.09 -4.99
N ILE A 324 10.41 24.60 -4.56
CA ILE A 324 9.16 24.68 -5.32
C ILE A 324 8.65 26.13 -5.42
N GLY A 325 9.12 27.04 -4.55
CA GLY A 325 8.71 28.45 -4.53
C GLY A 325 7.31 28.71 -4.00
N LYS A 326 6.67 27.70 -3.37
CA LYS A 326 5.30 27.79 -2.87
C LYS A 326 5.17 26.97 -1.57
N LYS A 327 4.37 27.46 -0.61
CA LYS A 327 3.99 26.68 0.58
C LYS A 327 2.95 25.63 0.23
N ALA A 328 3.13 24.41 0.74
CA ALA A 328 2.14 23.35 0.59
C ALA A 328 0.89 23.67 1.41
N THR A 329 -0.28 23.46 0.81
CA THR A 329 -1.57 23.63 1.52
C THR A 329 -1.76 22.57 2.59
N LYS A 330 -1.21 21.38 2.35
CA LYS A 330 -1.27 20.24 3.27
C LYS A 330 0.01 19.42 3.19
N LYS A 331 0.45 18.92 4.34
CA LYS A 331 1.59 18.02 4.51
C LYS A 331 1.11 16.78 5.25
N ARG A 332 1.42 15.59 4.76
CA ARG A 332 1.10 14.33 5.41
C ARG A 332 2.38 13.53 5.65
N LYS A 333 2.57 13.04 6.86
CA LYS A 333 3.66 12.11 7.16
C LYS A 333 3.30 10.74 6.62
N LEU A 334 4.16 10.17 5.77
CA LEU A 334 4.04 8.82 5.25
C LEU A 334 5.35 8.07 5.54
N TYR A 335 5.28 6.74 5.51
CA TYR A 335 6.46 5.89 5.72
C TYR A 335 6.62 4.93 4.54
N ASN A 336 7.68 5.12 3.76
CA ASN A 336 8.07 4.15 2.73
C ASN A 336 9.03 3.13 3.34
N GLY A 337 8.51 2.01 3.81
CA GLY A 337 9.26 1.08 4.64
C GLY A 337 9.63 1.70 6.00
N MET A 338 10.92 1.82 6.27
CA MET A 338 11.45 2.48 7.48
C MET A 338 11.71 3.98 7.27
N LEU A 339 11.69 4.45 6.03
CA LEU A 339 11.99 5.83 5.70
C LEU A 339 10.77 6.73 5.97
N LYS A 340 10.96 7.70 6.84
CA LYS A 340 9.97 8.74 7.12
C LYS A 340 10.01 9.78 6.00
N THR A 341 8.87 9.98 5.34
CA THR A 341 8.70 10.95 4.26
C THR A 341 7.54 11.91 4.58
N VAL A 342 7.45 12.96 3.80
CA VAL A 342 6.34 13.92 3.83
C VAL A 342 5.72 14.00 2.44
N TYR A 343 4.42 13.86 2.36
CA TYR A 343 3.66 14.08 1.15
C TYR A 343 3.15 15.52 1.11
N TYR A 344 3.75 16.32 0.24
CA TYR A 344 3.43 17.74 0.04
C TYR A 344 2.33 17.89 -1.01
N GLN A 345 1.35 18.73 -0.73
CA GLN A 345 0.20 18.98 -1.60
C GLN A 345 0.15 20.47 -2.00
N PHE A 346 0.29 20.72 -3.29
CA PHE A 346 0.23 22.05 -3.91
C PHE A 346 -0.95 22.08 -4.91
N PRO A 347 -2.20 22.21 -4.44
CA PRO A 347 -3.35 22.20 -5.32
C PRO A 347 -3.37 23.45 -6.23
N GLY A 348 -3.68 23.22 -7.50
CA GLY A 348 -4.04 24.25 -8.46
C GLY A 348 -5.53 24.62 -8.37
N PRO A 349 -6.00 25.57 -9.19
CA PRO A 349 -7.40 25.94 -9.26
C PRO A 349 -8.24 24.79 -9.82
N LYS A 350 -9.53 24.79 -9.49
CA LYS A 350 -10.48 23.85 -10.12
C LYS A 350 -10.77 24.32 -11.55
N PRO A 351 -10.96 23.37 -12.51
CA PRO A 351 -11.43 23.76 -13.86
C PRO A 351 -12.79 24.45 -13.76
N PRO A 352 -13.08 25.35 -14.72
CA PRO A 352 -14.40 25.96 -14.82
C PRO A 352 -15.46 24.86 -14.96
N LYS A 353 -16.64 25.09 -14.38
CA LYS A 353 -17.77 24.17 -14.57
C LYS A 353 -18.15 24.19 -16.06
N LYS A 354 -18.24 23.01 -16.69
CA LYS A 354 -18.82 22.89 -18.03
C LYS A 354 -20.25 23.46 -18.00
N THR A 355 -20.52 24.48 -18.76
CA THR A 355 -21.86 25.02 -18.92
C THR A 355 -22.64 24.14 -19.91
N LYS A 356 -23.97 24.08 -19.78
CA LYS A 356 -24.83 23.26 -20.68
C LYS A 356 -24.66 23.57 -22.17
N LEU A 357 -24.05 24.69 -22.52
CA LEU A 357 -23.75 25.13 -23.89
C LEU A 357 -22.58 24.36 -24.54
N ASP A 358 -21.70 23.74 -23.76
CA ASP A 358 -20.54 23.01 -24.31
C ASP A 358 -20.91 21.66 -24.94
N PHE A 359 -22.16 21.22 -24.80
CA PHE A 359 -22.67 19.95 -25.36
C PHE A 359 -23.32 20.10 -26.76
N VAL A 360 -23.34 21.28 -27.35
CA VAL A 360 -24.08 21.57 -28.62
C VAL A 360 -23.19 21.44 -29.86
N HIS A 361 -21.89 21.17 -29.74
CA HIS A 361 -20.98 21.20 -30.90
C HIS A 361 -20.28 19.86 -31.19
N ILE A 362 -20.93 18.72 -30.94
CA ILE A 362 -20.53 17.43 -31.52
C ILE A 362 -21.79 16.76 -32.08
N ARG A 363 -22.14 17.13 -33.30
CA ARG A 363 -22.95 16.33 -34.22
C ARG A 363 -22.30 16.34 -35.60
#